data_3a5f31d5cfffb5c963ce11e687927e33
#
_entry.id   3a5f31d5cfffb5c963ce11e687927e33
#
_cell.length_a   1.000
_cell.length_b   1.000
_cell.length_c   1.000
_cell.angle_alpha   90.00
_cell.angle_beta   90.00
_cell.angle_gamma   90.00
#
_symmetry.space_group_name_H-M   'P 1'
#
loop_
_entity.id
_entity.type
_entity.pdbx_description
1 polymer ?
#
loop_
_entity_poly.entity_id
_entity_poly.type
_entity_poly.pdbx_seq_one_letter_code
_entity_poly.pdbx_strand_id
1 'polypeptide(L)'
;IIAAHFGMGIPAEVRHFIQEFGLILFVFSIGMQVGPGFFASFKHGGLTLVCLASTIVLLGVGVAYVIHLVSGTPIPTMVGILSGAVTNTPGLGAAQQAYADASGVEDPSIALGYAVAYPLGVIGIIFSMIFIRYALRVKFGKEDEALAAISAEHKMAEIVSIECTNKMLSGHDISYVNELINRKFVISRIAHPDGTIVLADSNSIISLGDKVLVVCASEDCEAVTAFIGNRIEMGEKEWDTPDSKLVSRRILITKPEINGKTFADLRLRTRYGINITRVNRAGVDLIPYQGMQLQIGDRVMVVGPENAIEKVAAVLGNSLKKLREPNLVTIFVGIALGVLLGSIPLLNVPQPVKLGLAGGPLIVALLLGRFGPRFHLVTYTTMSANLMLREVGIALFLAAVGLGAGDGFIDAIVGGGYRWICLLYTSPSPRDRSLS
;
A
#
# COMPACT_ATOMS: atom_id res chain seq x y z
N ILE A 1 2.53 -31.52 3.85
CA ILE A 1 3.73 -32.40 3.89
C ILE A 1 3.46 -33.63 4.76
N ILE A 2 3.21 -33.47 6.08
CA ILE A 2 2.99 -34.62 6.99
C ILE A 2 1.83 -35.49 6.51
N ALA A 3 0.69 -34.90 6.18
CA ALA A 3 -0.48 -35.64 5.68
C ALA A 3 -0.17 -36.41 4.36
N ALA A 4 0.61 -35.79 3.48
CA ALA A 4 1.00 -36.43 2.22
C ALA A 4 1.97 -37.61 2.46
N HIS A 5 2.89 -37.47 3.40
CA HIS A 5 3.79 -38.59 3.80
C HIS A 5 2.99 -39.80 4.30
N PHE A 6 1.86 -39.60 4.95
CA PHE A 6 0.96 -40.68 5.39
C PHE A 6 -0.04 -41.13 4.30
N GLY A 7 0.20 -40.79 3.02
CA GLY A 7 -0.57 -41.26 1.89
C GLY A 7 -1.82 -40.40 1.54
N MET A 8 -1.97 -39.21 2.14
CA MET A 8 -3.03 -38.30 1.73
C MET A 8 -2.59 -37.62 0.43
N GLY A 9 -3.15 -38.01 -0.69
CA GLY A 9 -2.89 -37.45 -2.00
C GLY A 9 -4.16 -36.94 -2.71
N ILE A 10 -3.99 -36.03 -3.61
CA ILE A 10 -5.00 -35.57 -4.58
C ILE A 10 -4.45 -35.78 -5.98
N PRO A 11 -5.32 -35.99 -7.01
CA PRO A 11 -4.86 -36.11 -8.39
C PRO A 11 -3.94 -34.95 -8.79
N ALA A 12 -2.89 -35.26 -9.54
CA ALA A 12 -1.85 -34.30 -9.91
C ALA A 12 -2.44 -33.06 -10.63
N GLU A 13 -3.40 -33.27 -11.53
CA GLU A 13 -4.08 -32.17 -12.26
C GLU A 13 -4.82 -31.23 -11.31
N VAL A 14 -5.54 -31.78 -10.32
CA VAL A 14 -6.27 -30.98 -9.32
C VAL A 14 -5.31 -30.23 -8.44
N ARG A 15 -4.20 -30.87 -8.02
CA ARG A 15 -3.15 -30.24 -7.24
C ARG A 15 -2.53 -29.06 -8.00
N HIS A 16 -2.18 -29.25 -9.27
CA HIS A 16 -1.61 -28.21 -10.11
C HIS A 16 -2.59 -27.04 -10.27
N PHE A 17 -3.85 -27.28 -10.55
CA PHE A 17 -4.87 -26.24 -10.63
C PHE A 17 -4.99 -25.43 -9.32
N ILE A 18 -5.06 -26.11 -8.17
CA ILE A 18 -5.16 -25.45 -6.86
C ILE A 18 -3.91 -24.61 -6.58
N GLN A 19 -2.74 -25.11 -6.95
CA GLN A 19 -1.47 -24.41 -6.78
C GLN A 19 -1.43 -23.12 -7.62
N GLU A 20 -1.72 -23.22 -8.91
CA GLU A 20 -1.72 -22.04 -9.81
C GLU A 20 -2.79 -21.02 -9.44
N PHE A 21 -4.01 -21.48 -9.22
CA PHE A 21 -5.12 -20.61 -8.83
C PHE A 21 -4.85 -19.91 -7.50
N GLY A 22 -4.34 -20.63 -6.51
CA GLY A 22 -3.93 -20.07 -5.23
C GLY A 22 -2.84 -19.01 -5.36
N LEU A 23 -1.81 -19.29 -6.17
CA LEU A 23 -0.73 -18.33 -6.46
C LEU A 23 -1.25 -17.06 -7.11
N ILE A 24 -2.09 -17.18 -8.12
CA ILE A 24 -2.68 -16.05 -8.85
C ILE A 24 -3.49 -15.16 -7.90
N LEU A 25 -4.40 -15.75 -7.12
CA LEU A 25 -5.22 -15.00 -6.15
C LEU A 25 -4.35 -14.27 -5.12
N PHE A 26 -3.35 -14.96 -4.58
CA PHE A 26 -2.44 -14.41 -3.59
C PHE A 26 -1.67 -13.20 -4.13
N VAL A 27 -1.04 -13.36 -5.30
CA VAL A 27 -0.19 -12.33 -5.90
C VAL A 27 -1.02 -11.15 -6.40
N PHE A 28 -2.17 -11.42 -7.02
CA PHE A 28 -3.09 -10.37 -7.48
C PHE A 28 -3.59 -9.51 -6.33
N SER A 29 -3.95 -10.13 -5.20
CA SER A 29 -4.41 -9.41 -3.99
C SER A 29 -3.33 -8.48 -3.44
N ILE A 30 -2.06 -8.92 -3.42
CA ILE A 30 -0.93 -8.07 -3.03
C ILE A 30 -0.80 -6.87 -3.98
N GLY A 31 -0.85 -7.11 -5.29
CA GLY A 31 -0.75 -6.06 -6.30
C GLY A 31 -1.85 -5.00 -6.16
N MET A 32 -3.08 -5.41 -5.92
CA MET A 32 -4.21 -4.51 -5.67
C MET A 32 -4.04 -3.68 -4.40
N GLN A 33 -3.49 -4.26 -3.34
CA GLN A 33 -3.24 -3.57 -2.08
C GLN A 33 -2.15 -2.50 -2.20
N VAL A 34 -1.05 -2.83 -2.88
CA VAL A 34 0.13 -1.97 -3.01
C VAL A 34 0.00 -0.93 -4.12
N GLY A 35 -0.78 -1.24 -5.17
CA GLY A 35 -0.88 -0.45 -6.40
C GLY A 35 -1.12 1.04 -6.22
N PRO A 36 -2.07 1.49 -5.39
CA PRO A 36 -2.36 2.91 -5.20
C PRO A 36 -1.17 3.72 -4.68
N GLY A 37 -0.35 3.13 -3.78
CA GLY A 37 0.81 3.77 -3.16
C GLY A 37 2.13 3.54 -3.89
N PHE A 38 2.23 2.50 -4.70
CA PHE A 38 3.48 2.03 -5.30
C PHE A 38 4.23 3.13 -6.05
N PHE A 39 3.58 3.80 -7.00
CA PHE A 39 4.20 4.85 -7.80
C PHE A 39 4.45 6.15 -7.02
N ALA A 40 3.67 6.42 -5.97
CA ALA A 40 3.88 7.59 -5.12
C ALA A 40 5.16 7.45 -4.28
N SER A 41 5.46 6.23 -3.84
CA SER A 41 6.66 5.93 -3.05
C SER A 41 7.97 6.25 -3.79
N PHE A 42 7.99 6.18 -5.13
CA PHE A 42 9.19 6.53 -5.91
C PHE A 42 9.56 8.02 -5.83
N LYS A 43 8.59 8.92 -5.59
CA LYS A 43 8.81 10.38 -5.60
C LYS A 43 9.45 10.92 -4.31
N HIS A 44 9.28 10.22 -3.18
CA HIS A 44 9.72 10.67 -1.85
C HIS A 44 10.74 9.69 -1.23
N GLY A 45 11.95 9.64 -1.79
CA GLY A 45 13.04 8.79 -1.27
C GLY A 45 12.93 7.29 -1.61
N GLY A 46 11.85 6.86 -2.27
CA GLY A 46 11.62 5.47 -2.62
C GLY A 46 12.66 4.86 -3.57
N LEU A 47 13.32 5.69 -4.39
CA LEU A 47 14.38 5.20 -5.26
C LEU A 47 15.55 4.59 -4.48
N THR A 48 15.96 5.24 -3.39
CA THR A 48 17.02 4.72 -2.49
C THR A 48 16.61 3.39 -1.88
N LEU A 49 15.36 3.28 -1.39
CA LEU A 49 14.83 2.03 -0.84
C LEU A 49 14.75 0.91 -1.89
N VAL A 50 14.34 1.23 -3.12
CA VAL A 50 14.32 0.27 -4.23
C VAL A 50 15.72 -0.20 -4.59
N CYS A 51 16.70 0.71 -4.67
CA CYS A 51 18.09 0.34 -4.91
C CYS A 51 18.65 -0.57 -3.81
N LEU A 52 18.39 -0.24 -2.54
CA LEU A 52 18.79 -1.08 -1.41
C LEU A 52 18.14 -2.47 -1.45
N ALA A 53 16.82 -2.53 -1.65
CA ALA A 53 16.10 -3.80 -1.77
C ALA A 53 16.62 -4.64 -2.96
N SER A 54 16.83 -4.03 -4.11
CA SER A 54 17.39 -4.71 -5.29
C SER A 54 18.80 -5.24 -5.02
N THR A 55 19.63 -4.45 -4.34
CA THR A 55 20.98 -4.88 -3.95
C THR A 55 20.95 -6.08 -3.02
N ILE A 56 20.05 -6.07 -2.01
CA ILE A 56 19.89 -7.20 -1.08
C ILE A 56 19.48 -8.47 -1.84
N VAL A 57 18.50 -8.35 -2.76
CA VAL A 57 18.06 -9.50 -3.57
C VAL A 57 19.19 -10.03 -4.45
N LEU A 58 19.92 -9.17 -5.16
CA LEU A 58 21.03 -9.57 -6.01
C LEU A 58 22.17 -10.21 -5.22
N LEU A 59 22.51 -9.68 -4.04
CA LEU A 59 23.49 -10.29 -3.15
C LEU A 59 23.01 -11.66 -2.66
N GLY A 60 21.73 -11.81 -2.30
CA GLY A 60 21.15 -13.10 -1.91
C GLY A 60 21.24 -14.14 -3.01
N VAL A 61 20.93 -13.77 -4.26
CA VAL A 61 21.09 -14.64 -5.42
C VAL A 61 22.57 -14.98 -5.65
N GLY A 62 23.47 -14.00 -5.53
CA GLY A 62 24.92 -14.21 -5.66
C GLY A 62 25.45 -15.20 -4.61
N VAL A 63 25.05 -15.05 -3.36
CA VAL A 63 25.42 -15.97 -2.27
C VAL A 63 24.89 -17.39 -2.55
N ALA A 64 23.63 -17.52 -2.95
CA ALA A 64 23.05 -18.82 -3.31
C ALA A 64 23.80 -19.49 -4.47
N TYR A 65 24.20 -18.72 -5.47
CA TYR A 65 24.98 -19.22 -6.58
C TYR A 65 26.39 -19.69 -6.16
N VAL A 66 27.06 -18.94 -5.28
CA VAL A 66 28.36 -19.35 -4.73
C VAL A 66 28.21 -20.65 -3.91
N ILE A 67 27.16 -20.77 -3.10
CA ILE A 67 26.87 -21.98 -2.33
C ILE A 67 26.63 -23.16 -3.27
N HIS A 68 25.87 -22.97 -4.37
CA HIS A 68 25.69 -23.99 -5.41
C HIS A 68 27.04 -24.51 -5.93
N LEU A 69 27.96 -23.61 -6.29
CA LEU A 69 29.28 -23.97 -6.84
C LEU A 69 30.15 -24.73 -5.83
N VAL A 70 30.09 -24.35 -4.54
CA VAL A 70 30.90 -24.97 -3.48
C VAL A 70 30.31 -26.30 -3.00
N SER A 71 28.99 -26.36 -2.88
CA SER A 71 28.30 -27.57 -2.31
C SER A 71 27.94 -28.62 -3.36
N GLY A 72 27.92 -28.24 -4.65
CA GLY A 72 27.42 -29.11 -5.73
C GLY A 72 25.90 -29.33 -5.70
N THR A 73 25.16 -28.61 -4.84
CA THR A 73 23.69 -28.75 -4.76
C THR A 73 23.03 -28.33 -6.08
N PRO A 74 22.10 -29.12 -6.65
CA PRO A 74 21.43 -28.75 -7.91
C PRO A 74 20.76 -27.39 -7.87
N ILE A 75 20.79 -26.66 -8.98
CA ILE A 75 20.19 -25.32 -9.08
C ILE A 75 18.72 -25.29 -8.68
N PRO A 76 17.85 -26.23 -9.11
CA PRO A 76 16.45 -26.22 -8.69
C PRO A 76 16.28 -26.27 -7.15
N THR A 77 17.00 -27.18 -6.51
CA THR A 77 17.01 -27.28 -5.05
C THR A 77 17.53 -26.01 -4.39
N MET A 78 18.60 -25.40 -4.92
CA MET A 78 19.19 -24.17 -4.40
C MET A 78 18.23 -22.97 -4.49
N VAL A 79 17.47 -22.85 -5.57
CA VAL A 79 16.43 -21.83 -5.71
C VAL A 79 15.31 -22.03 -4.71
N GLY A 80 14.93 -23.29 -4.46
CA GLY A 80 13.98 -23.63 -3.39
C GLY A 80 14.50 -23.20 -2.01
N ILE A 81 15.76 -23.54 -1.68
CA ILE A 81 16.42 -23.15 -0.43
C ILE A 81 16.47 -21.62 -0.29
N LEU A 82 16.86 -20.90 -1.34
CA LEU A 82 16.88 -19.43 -1.32
C LEU A 82 15.48 -18.86 -1.04
N SER A 83 14.47 -19.33 -1.75
CA SER A 83 13.08 -18.87 -1.56
C SER A 83 12.57 -19.15 -0.16
N GLY A 84 12.94 -20.30 0.43
CA GLY A 84 12.61 -20.67 1.82
C GLY A 84 13.33 -19.81 2.85
N ALA A 85 14.64 -19.60 2.65
CA ALA A 85 15.49 -18.81 3.56
C ALA A 85 15.02 -17.37 3.71
N VAL A 86 14.57 -16.74 2.61
CA VAL A 86 14.01 -15.39 2.62
C VAL A 86 12.48 -15.36 2.77
N THR A 87 11.85 -16.50 3.06
CA THR A 87 10.39 -16.65 3.23
C THR A 87 9.57 -16.12 2.04
N ASN A 88 10.12 -16.22 0.82
CA ASN A 88 9.53 -15.69 -0.41
C ASN A 88 8.64 -16.73 -1.10
N THR A 89 7.40 -16.86 -0.64
CA THR A 89 6.41 -17.78 -1.23
C THR A 89 6.08 -17.47 -2.71
N PRO A 90 5.90 -16.20 -3.14
CA PRO A 90 5.74 -15.88 -4.57
C PRO A 90 6.96 -16.28 -5.40
N GLY A 91 8.16 -16.16 -4.84
CA GLY A 91 9.40 -16.57 -5.47
C GLY A 91 9.48 -18.07 -5.70
N LEU A 92 8.97 -18.89 -4.76
CA LEU A 92 8.84 -20.33 -4.94
C LEU A 92 7.95 -20.66 -6.13
N GLY A 93 6.74 -20.06 -6.21
CA GLY A 93 5.82 -20.28 -7.32
C GLY A 93 6.41 -19.87 -8.68
N ALA A 94 7.07 -18.71 -8.72
CA ALA A 94 7.75 -18.23 -9.93
C ALA A 94 8.89 -19.19 -10.36
N ALA A 95 9.65 -19.73 -9.41
CA ALA A 95 10.73 -20.67 -9.70
C ALA A 95 10.22 -22.00 -10.25
N GLN A 96 9.17 -22.55 -9.64
CA GLN A 96 8.52 -23.77 -10.11
C GLN A 96 7.95 -23.59 -11.52
N GLN A 97 7.26 -22.48 -11.78
CA GLN A 97 6.73 -22.18 -13.09
C GLN A 97 7.84 -21.99 -14.14
N ALA A 98 8.89 -21.23 -13.82
CA ALA A 98 10.01 -21.01 -14.74
C ALA A 98 10.74 -22.31 -15.09
N TYR A 99 10.90 -23.22 -14.11
CA TYR A 99 11.51 -24.51 -14.33
C TYR A 99 10.62 -25.41 -15.21
N ALA A 100 9.31 -25.47 -14.93
CA ALA A 100 8.36 -26.25 -15.72
C ALA A 100 8.28 -25.72 -17.17
N ASP A 101 8.27 -24.41 -17.37
CA ASP A 101 8.27 -23.77 -18.70
C ASP A 101 9.57 -24.09 -19.47
N ALA A 102 10.70 -24.20 -18.78
CA ALA A 102 12.00 -24.45 -19.42
C ALA A 102 12.28 -25.96 -19.68
N SER A 103 11.88 -26.85 -18.77
CA SER A 103 12.19 -28.28 -18.81
C SER A 103 11.03 -29.15 -19.31
N GLY A 104 9.80 -28.60 -19.33
CA GLY A 104 8.58 -29.36 -19.61
C GLY A 104 8.12 -30.29 -18.48
N VAL A 105 8.81 -30.29 -17.34
CA VAL A 105 8.55 -31.19 -16.20
C VAL A 105 8.62 -30.40 -14.88
N GLU A 106 7.77 -30.73 -13.91
CA GLU A 106 7.89 -30.20 -12.55
C GLU A 106 9.04 -30.89 -11.81
N ASP A 107 9.81 -30.10 -11.03
CA ASP A 107 10.86 -30.65 -10.16
C ASP A 107 10.46 -30.47 -8.67
N PRO A 108 10.11 -31.56 -7.98
CA PRO A 108 9.75 -31.53 -6.55
C PRO A 108 10.87 -31.00 -5.65
N SER A 109 12.13 -31.06 -6.09
CA SER A 109 13.29 -30.64 -5.29
C SER A 109 13.25 -29.15 -4.94
N ILE A 110 12.59 -28.31 -5.77
CA ILE A 110 12.37 -26.89 -5.51
C ILE A 110 11.48 -26.72 -4.27
N ALA A 111 10.36 -27.45 -4.21
CA ALA A 111 9.44 -27.41 -3.08
C ALA A 111 10.06 -28.00 -1.80
N LEU A 112 10.84 -29.08 -1.93
CA LEU A 112 11.55 -29.71 -0.83
C LEU A 112 12.61 -28.77 -0.23
N GLY A 113 13.43 -28.13 -1.08
CA GLY A 113 14.41 -27.12 -0.65
C GLY A 113 13.76 -25.98 0.12
N TYR A 114 12.63 -25.47 -0.38
CA TYR A 114 11.83 -24.44 0.30
C TYR A 114 11.32 -24.91 1.66
N ALA A 115 10.71 -26.10 1.72
CA ALA A 115 10.09 -26.63 2.93
C ALA A 115 11.11 -26.86 4.06
N VAL A 116 12.32 -27.28 3.73
CA VAL A 116 13.40 -27.48 4.70
C VAL A 116 13.97 -26.14 5.17
N ALA A 117 14.15 -25.18 4.26
CA ALA A 117 14.78 -23.91 4.56
C ALA A 117 13.85 -22.91 5.26
N TYR A 118 12.54 -22.96 5.00
CA TYR A 118 11.57 -21.96 5.46
C TYR A 118 11.52 -21.78 7.00
N PRO A 119 11.41 -22.84 7.83
CA PRO A 119 11.37 -22.68 9.28
C PRO A 119 12.62 -21.99 9.84
N LEU A 120 13.78 -22.32 9.26
CA LEU A 120 15.05 -21.70 9.65
C LEU A 120 15.18 -20.27 9.12
N GLY A 121 14.62 -20.00 7.94
CA GLY A 121 14.52 -18.64 7.41
C GLY A 121 13.76 -17.73 8.37
N VAL A 122 12.61 -18.16 8.89
CA VAL A 122 11.83 -17.40 9.89
C VAL A 122 12.65 -17.15 11.16
N ILE A 123 13.26 -18.21 11.70
CA ILE A 123 14.11 -18.08 12.90
C ILE A 123 15.30 -17.16 12.62
N GLY A 124 15.98 -17.32 11.47
CA GLY A 124 17.12 -16.52 11.06
C GLY A 124 16.79 -15.03 10.92
N ILE A 125 15.63 -14.69 10.34
CA ILE A 125 15.16 -13.31 10.22
C ILE A 125 14.92 -12.70 11.62
N ILE A 126 14.27 -13.43 12.53
CA ILE A 126 14.03 -12.97 13.90
C ILE A 126 15.37 -12.74 14.62
N PHE A 127 16.29 -13.69 14.54
CA PHE A 127 17.61 -13.55 15.12
C PHE A 127 18.41 -12.38 14.53
N SER A 128 18.36 -12.20 13.21
CA SER A 128 19.02 -11.08 12.53
C SER A 128 18.49 -9.73 13.02
N MET A 129 17.17 -9.59 13.17
CA MET A 129 16.56 -8.39 13.72
C MET A 129 17.01 -8.10 15.16
N ILE A 130 17.01 -9.13 16.00
CA ILE A 130 17.47 -9.05 17.37
C ILE A 130 18.95 -8.68 17.41
N PHE A 131 19.79 -9.35 16.61
CA PHE A 131 21.23 -9.09 16.52
C PHE A 131 21.53 -7.66 16.08
N ILE A 132 20.89 -7.18 15.00
CA ILE A 132 21.05 -5.81 14.50
C ILE A 132 20.68 -4.80 15.60
N ARG A 133 19.57 -5.03 16.29
CA ARG A 133 19.12 -4.19 17.41
C ARG A 133 20.21 -4.05 18.49
N TYR A 134 20.77 -5.18 18.93
CA TYR A 134 21.79 -5.18 19.98
C TYR A 134 23.14 -4.66 19.49
N ALA A 135 23.56 -5.03 18.28
CA ALA A 135 24.84 -4.63 17.70
C ALA A 135 24.89 -3.10 17.43
N LEU A 136 23.80 -2.55 16.90
CA LEU A 136 23.69 -1.12 16.60
C LEU A 136 23.18 -0.28 17.79
N ARG A 137 22.89 -0.93 18.94
CA ARG A 137 22.36 -0.28 20.15
C ARG A 137 21.15 0.63 19.87
N VAL A 138 20.27 0.19 19.00
CA VAL A 138 19.07 0.93 18.58
C VAL A 138 18.17 1.19 19.79
N LYS A 139 17.93 2.48 20.11
CA LYS A 139 17.03 2.91 21.21
C LYS A 139 15.68 3.28 20.60
N PHE A 140 14.65 2.44 20.77
CA PHE A 140 13.31 2.68 20.24
C PHE A 140 12.71 4.03 20.65
N GLY A 141 12.98 4.54 21.84
CA GLY A 141 12.40 5.82 22.28
C GLY A 141 12.81 7.02 21.40
N LYS A 142 14.01 7.03 20.81
CA LYS A 142 14.42 8.08 19.87
C LYS A 142 13.87 7.84 18.45
N GLU A 143 13.66 6.58 18.08
CA GLU A 143 13.04 6.23 16.79
C GLU A 143 11.54 6.42 16.82
N ASP A 144 10.87 6.14 17.95
CA ASP A 144 9.46 6.45 18.13
C ASP A 144 9.20 7.96 18.09
N GLU A 145 10.09 8.78 18.64
CA GLU A 145 10.05 10.24 18.50
C GLU A 145 10.33 10.67 17.06
N ALA A 146 11.29 10.06 16.38
CA ALA A 146 11.59 10.34 14.98
C ALA A 146 10.46 9.85 14.04
N LEU A 147 9.88 8.67 14.30
CA LEU A 147 8.71 8.16 13.59
C LEU A 147 7.46 8.97 13.91
N ALA A 148 7.28 9.43 15.15
CA ALA A 148 6.22 10.35 15.51
C ALA A 148 6.41 11.71 14.85
N ALA A 149 7.64 12.21 14.71
CA ALA A 149 7.99 13.42 13.97
C ALA A 149 7.73 13.23 12.47
N ILE A 150 8.19 12.13 11.86
CA ILE A 150 7.93 11.78 10.46
C ILE A 150 6.43 11.51 10.23
N SER A 151 5.73 10.90 11.18
CA SER A 151 4.27 10.70 11.12
C SER A 151 3.50 11.98 11.37
N ALA A 152 4.04 12.91 12.15
CA ALA A 152 3.51 14.26 12.31
C ALA A 152 3.77 15.10 11.05
N GLU A 153 4.92 14.95 10.42
CA GLU A 153 5.25 15.52 9.11
C GLU A 153 4.36 14.95 7.99
N HIS A 154 3.88 13.71 8.16
CA HIS A 154 2.89 13.05 7.27
C HIS A 154 1.43 13.23 7.72
N LYS A 155 1.13 13.95 8.79
CA LYS A 155 -0.20 14.53 9.02
C LYS A 155 -0.40 15.66 8.01
N MET A 156 -0.73 15.28 6.79
CA MET A 156 -0.76 16.17 5.63
C MET A 156 -1.79 17.30 5.71
N ALA A 157 -2.62 17.34 6.75
CA ALA A 157 -3.58 18.42 6.95
C ALA A 157 -3.68 18.79 8.45
N GLU A 158 -3.17 19.92 8.82
CA GLU A 158 -3.31 20.54 10.13
C GLU A 158 -4.40 21.59 10.11
N ILE A 159 -5.13 21.73 11.21
CA ILE A 159 -6.17 22.76 11.39
C ILE A 159 -5.60 23.79 12.34
N VAL A 160 -5.60 25.05 11.88
CA VAL A 160 -5.08 26.17 12.64
C VAL A 160 -6.11 27.29 12.66
N SER A 161 -6.37 27.83 13.82
CA SER A 161 -7.17 29.06 13.97
C SER A 161 -6.22 30.26 13.98
N ILE A 162 -6.45 31.23 13.10
CA ILE A 162 -5.57 32.40 12.91
C ILE A 162 -6.41 33.66 12.98
N GLU A 163 -5.98 34.64 13.74
CA GLU A 163 -6.55 36.00 13.73
C GLU A 163 -5.81 36.82 12.65
N CYS A 164 -6.58 37.43 11.74
CA CYS A 164 -6.03 38.25 10.66
C CYS A 164 -5.49 39.56 11.23
N THR A 165 -4.18 39.70 11.25
CA THR A 165 -3.49 40.93 11.67
C THR A 165 -2.73 41.62 10.53
N ASN A 166 -2.69 40.99 9.35
CA ASN A 166 -2.00 41.52 8.19
C ASN A 166 -2.88 42.53 7.43
N LYS A 167 -2.47 43.81 7.46
CA LYS A 167 -3.16 44.90 6.77
C LYS A 167 -3.24 44.72 5.24
N MET A 168 -2.28 44.01 4.65
CA MET A 168 -2.25 43.77 3.21
C MET A 168 -3.37 42.81 2.74
N LEU A 169 -3.94 42.02 3.63
CA LEU A 169 -5.02 41.11 3.30
C LEU A 169 -6.40 41.68 3.56
N SER A 170 -6.47 42.74 4.35
CA SER A 170 -7.75 43.36 4.71
C SER A 170 -8.45 43.96 3.49
N GLY A 171 -9.70 43.53 3.25
CA GLY A 171 -10.50 43.97 2.13
C GLY A 171 -10.30 43.18 0.84
N HIS A 172 -9.43 42.20 0.84
CA HIS A 172 -9.22 41.28 -0.29
C HIS A 172 -9.98 39.97 -0.14
N ASP A 173 -10.31 39.37 -1.26
CA ASP A 173 -10.97 38.06 -1.30
C ASP A 173 -9.99 36.89 -1.07
N ILE A 174 -10.54 35.73 -0.71
CA ILE A 174 -9.74 34.52 -0.47
C ILE A 174 -8.99 34.06 -1.73
N SER A 175 -9.51 34.31 -2.92
CA SER A 175 -8.81 33.98 -4.18
C SER A 175 -7.49 34.75 -4.29
N TYR A 176 -7.50 36.02 -3.99
CA TYR A 176 -6.29 36.86 -3.95
C TYR A 176 -5.29 36.34 -2.90
N VAL A 177 -5.77 36.00 -1.70
CA VAL A 177 -4.93 35.46 -0.62
C VAL A 177 -4.26 34.14 -1.05
N ASN A 178 -5.01 33.26 -1.73
CA ASN A 178 -4.49 31.99 -2.23
C ASN A 178 -3.41 32.17 -3.31
N GLU A 179 -3.61 33.14 -4.23
CA GLU A 179 -2.62 33.45 -5.27
C GLU A 179 -1.34 34.02 -4.66
N LEU A 180 -1.49 34.90 -3.68
CA LEU A 180 -0.36 35.61 -3.06
C LEU A 180 0.52 34.67 -2.21
N ILE A 181 -0.08 33.78 -1.45
CA ILE A 181 0.65 32.82 -0.58
C ILE A 181 1.26 31.70 -1.40
N ASN A 182 0.65 31.30 -2.52
CA ASN A 182 1.08 30.21 -3.40
C ASN A 182 1.42 28.90 -2.65
N ARG A 183 0.61 28.57 -1.64
CA ARG A 183 0.71 27.35 -0.82
C ARG A 183 -0.62 26.61 -0.83
N LYS A 184 -0.59 25.32 -0.41
CA LYS A 184 -1.82 24.50 -0.37
C LYS A 184 -2.50 24.65 0.99
N PHE A 185 -3.53 25.45 1.05
CA PHE A 185 -4.39 25.57 2.22
C PHE A 185 -5.85 25.83 1.82
N VAL A 186 -6.75 25.61 2.76
CA VAL A 186 -8.18 25.89 2.59
C VAL A 186 -8.65 26.67 3.79
N ILE A 187 -9.22 27.85 3.58
CA ILE A 187 -9.97 28.56 4.61
C ILE A 187 -11.37 27.95 4.66
N SER A 188 -11.71 27.35 5.79
CA SER A 188 -12.97 26.66 6.01
C SER A 188 -14.07 27.63 6.42
N ARG A 189 -13.80 28.47 7.40
CA ARG A 189 -14.75 29.40 8.01
C ARG A 189 -14.06 30.71 8.37
N ILE A 190 -14.86 31.80 8.44
CA ILE A 190 -14.44 33.11 8.94
C ILE A 190 -15.39 33.46 10.08
N ALA A 191 -14.84 33.84 11.21
CA ALA A 191 -15.58 34.44 12.32
C ALA A 191 -15.25 35.95 12.37
N HIS A 192 -16.26 36.76 12.16
CA HIS A 192 -16.12 38.21 12.22
C HIS A 192 -16.10 38.70 13.68
N PRO A 193 -15.60 39.93 13.95
CA PRO A 193 -15.56 40.48 15.32
C PRO A 193 -16.94 40.64 15.98
N ASP A 194 -18.02 40.70 15.18
CA ASP A 194 -19.40 40.73 15.65
C ASP A 194 -19.92 39.36 16.17
N GLY A 195 -19.10 38.30 16.08
CA GLY A 195 -19.44 36.94 16.47
C GLY A 195 -20.11 36.14 15.37
N THR A 196 -20.33 36.69 14.18
CA THR A 196 -20.93 35.96 13.05
C THR A 196 -19.90 34.99 12.43
N ILE A 197 -20.27 33.70 12.33
CA ILE A 197 -19.44 32.69 11.67
C ILE A 197 -20.03 32.38 10.28
N VAL A 198 -19.23 32.59 9.24
CA VAL A 198 -19.64 32.33 7.86
C VAL A 198 -18.78 31.25 7.21
N LEU A 199 -19.37 30.54 6.25
CA LEU A 199 -18.62 29.60 5.42
C LEU A 199 -17.73 30.40 4.46
N ALA A 200 -16.44 30.11 4.47
CA ALA A 200 -15.50 30.78 3.59
C ALA A 200 -15.63 30.29 2.15
N ASP A 201 -15.77 31.20 1.21
CA ASP A 201 -15.72 30.94 -0.22
C ASP A 201 -14.63 31.77 -0.91
N SER A 202 -14.46 31.59 -2.23
CA SER A 202 -13.42 32.26 -3.00
C SER A 202 -13.56 33.79 -2.99
N ASN A 203 -14.80 34.27 -2.88
CA ASN A 203 -15.17 35.68 -2.91
C ASN A 203 -15.35 36.28 -1.51
N SER A 204 -15.21 35.46 -0.47
CA SER A 204 -15.30 35.94 0.91
C SER A 204 -14.15 36.88 1.19
N ILE A 205 -14.47 38.06 1.71
CA ILE A 205 -13.50 39.12 2.05
C ILE A 205 -13.00 38.87 3.47
N ILE A 206 -11.69 38.97 3.64
CA ILE A 206 -11.04 38.87 4.96
C ILE A 206 -10.77 40.33 5.44
N SER A 207 -11.10 40.62 6.68
CA SER A 207 -10.88 41.90 7.33
C SER A 207 -9.94 41.78 8.52
N LEU A 208 -9.35 42.89 8.93
CA LEU A 208 -8.53 42.93 10.17
C LEU A 208 -9.39 42.55 11.38
N GLY A 209 -8.84 41.65 12.21
CA GLY A 209 -9.54 41.12 13.40
C GLY A 209 -10.48 39.95 13.12
N ASP A 210 -10.66 39.54 11.85
CA ASP A 210 -11.37 38.32 11.52
C ASP A 210 -10.55 37.10 12.00
N LYS A 211 -11.23 36.11 12.54
CA LYS A 211 -10.64 34.83 12.87
C LYS A 211 -10.93 33.83 11.75
N VAL A 212 -9.91 33.19 11.23
CA VAL A 212 -10.06 32.23 10.11
C VAL A 212 -9.65 30.83 10.54
N LEU A 213 -10.46 29.84 10.19
CA LEU A 213 -10.15 28.44 10.37
C LEU A 213 -9.47 27.91 9.10
N VAL A 214 -8.19 27.66 9.19
CA VAL A 214 -7.35 27.24 8.07
C VAL A 214 -7.01 25.76 8.18
N VAL A 215 -7.08 25.04 7.07
CA VAL A 215 -6.59 23.66 6.92
C VAL A 215 -5.42 23.73 5.95
N CYS A 216 -4.23 23.44 6.41
CA CYS A 216 -2.98 23.51 5.64
C CYS A 216 -2.13 22.23 5.81
N ALA A 217 -1.15 22.05 4.93
CA ALA A 217 -0.13 21.02 5.15
C ALA A 217 0.73 21.42 6.36
N SER A 218 1.15 20.47 7.18
CA SER A 218 1.96 20.77 8.39
C SER A 218 3.21 21.57 8.05
N GLU A 219 3.84 21.30 6.90
CA GLU A 219 4.99 22.03 6.38
C GLU A 219 4.70 23.48 5.96
N ASP A 220 3.44 23.77 5.60
CA ASP A 220 2.99 25.09 5.15
C ASP A 220 2.34 25.92 6.27
N CYS A 221 2.00 25.28 7.40
CA CYS A 221 1.23 25.94 8.47
C CYS A 221 1.92 27.17 9.07
N GLU A 222 3.22 27.10 9.31
CA GLU A 222 3.99 28.23 9.85
C GLU A 222 4.01 29.40 8.86
N ALA A 223 4.24 29.12 7.57
CA ALA A 223 4.29 30.14 6.53
C ALA A 223 2.91 30.79 6.33
N VAL A 224 1.84 29.98 6.28
CA VAL A 224 0.45 30.47 6.14
C VAL A 224 0.06 31.29 7.36
N THR A 225 0.40 30.83 8.57
CA THR A 225 0.12 31.56 9.82
C THR A 225 0.85 32.90 9.85
N ALA A 226 2.16 32.91 9.59
CA ALA A 226 2.96 34.13 9.58
C ALA A 226 2.46 35.17 8.55
N PHE A 227 1.88 34.70 7.44
CA PHE A 227 1.36 35.58 6.40
C PHE A 227 -0.04 36.14 6.73
N ILE A 228 -0.93 35.33 7.32
CA ILE A 228 -2.30 35.78 7.67
C ILE A 228 -2.29 36.58 8.96
N GLY A 229 -1.59 36.11 10.00
CA GLY A 229 -1.56 36.80 11.27
C GLY A 229 -1.10 35.94 12.43
N ASN A 230 -1.76 36.06 13.58
CA ASN A 230 -1.39 35.36 14.81
C ASN A 230 -2.19 34.08 15.00
N ARG A 231 -1.53 33.01 15.39
CA ARG A 231 -2.21 31.77 15.82
C ARG A 231 -2.99 32.02 17.11
N ILE A 232 -4.23 31.55 17.14
CA ILE A 232 -5.11 31.63 18.32
C ILE A 232 -5.53 30.23 18.75
N GLU A 233 -5.73 30.06 20.06
CA GLU A 233 -6.27 28.82 20.64
C GLU A 233 -7.80 28.86 20.60
N MET A 234 -8.37 28.47 19.48
CA MET A 234 -9.81 28.34 19.30
C MET A 234 -10.08 26.92 18.77
N GLY A 235 -10.72 26.09 19.60
CA GLY A 235 -10.95 24.68 19.30
C GLY A 235 -12.03 24.45 18.24
N GLU A 236 -12.03 23.28 17.59
CA GLU A 236 -13.05 22.93 16.57
C GLU A 236 -14.49 23.11 17.09
N LYS A 237 -14.74 22.86 18.38
CA LYS A 237 -16.07 23.01 19.00
C LYS A 237 -16.54 24.45 19.09
N GLU A 238 -15.63 25.40 19.19
CA GLU A 238 -15.97 26.84 19.26
C GLU A 238 -16.38 27.40 17.90
N TRP A 239 -15.95 26.71 16.83
CA TRP A 239 -16.37 26.98 15.45
C TRP A 239 -17.74 26.36 15.10
N ASP A 240 -18.25 25.43 15.90
CA ASP A 240 -19.54 24.76 15.73
C ASP A 240 -20.58 25.32 16.74
N THR A 241 -20.73 26.65 16.78
CA THR A 241 -21.74 27.29 17.65
C THR A 241 -23.14 26.95 17.16
N PRO A 242 -24.15 26.79 18.07
CA PRO A 242 -25.54 26.49 17.70
C PRO A 242 -26.16 27.50 16.73
N ASP A 243 -25.72 28.74 16.78
CA ASP A 243 -26.20 29.83 15.92
C ASP A 243 -25.60 29.80 14.50
N SER A 244 -24.48 29.10 14.28
CA SER A 244 -23.78 29.12 12.97
C SER A 244 -24.50 28.36 11.86
N LYS A 245 -25.52 27.51 12.18
CA LYS A 245 -26.21 26.61 11.23
C LYS A 245 -25.27 25.78 10.33
N LEU A 246 -23.96 25.83 10.62
CA LEU A 246 -22.92 25.13 9.89
C LEU A 246 -22.50 23.90 10.65
N VAL A 247 -22.56 22.75 10.01
CA VAL A 247 -22.11 21.48 10.55
C VAL A 247 -20.96 20.90 9.74
N SER A 248 -20.09 20.15 10.39
CA SER A 248 -19.03 19.39 9.75
C SER A 248 -19.40 17.90 9.73
N ARG A 249 -19.40 17.29 8.57
CA ARG A 249 -19.72 15.87 8.44
C ARG A 249 -18.75 15.16 7.51
N ARG A 250 -18.35 13.96 7.91
CA ARG A 250 -17.52 13.09 7.08
C ARG A 250 -18.42 12.26 6.16
N ILE A 251 -18.23 12.41 4.85
CA ILE A 251 -19.00 11.71 3.80
C ILE A 251 -18.08 10.72 3.10
N LEU A 252 -18.55 9.49 2.92
CA LEU A 252 -17.85 8.42 2.23
C LEU A 252 -18.26 8.38 0.76
N ILE A 253 -17.29 8.37 -0.15
CA ILE A 253 -17.56 8.23 -1.59
C ILE A 253 -17.83 6.77 -1.92
N THR A 254 -19.05 6.48 -2.36
CA THR A 254 -19.49 5.11 -2.65
C THR A 254 -20.18 4.94 -4.00
N LYS A 255 -20.48 6.04 -4.71
CA LYS A 255 -21.06 5.97 -6.05
C LYS A 255 -20.02 5.75 -7.12
N PRO A 256 -20.17 4.72 -7.98
CA PRO A 256 -19.24 4.45 -9.08
C PRO A 256 -19.09 5.62 -10.06
N GLU A 257 -20.16 6.38 -10.28
CA GLU A 257 -20.17 7.51 -11.21
C GLU A 257 -19.28 8.69 -10.76
N ILE A 258 -18.90 8.72 -9.49
CA ILE A 258 -18.01 9.74 -8.91
C ILE A 258 -16.54 9.35 -9.06
N ASN A 259 -16.27 8.06 -9.24
CA ASN A 259 -14.90 7.57 -9.33
C ASN A 259 -14.15 8.19 -10.52
N GLY A 260 -13.01 8.82 -10.26
CA GLY A 260 -12.19 9.50 -11.25
C GLY A 260 -12.62 10.93 -11.60
N LYS A 261 -13.81 11.42 -11.16
CA LYS A 261 -14.21 12.82 -11.32
C LYS A 261 -13.41 13.72 -10.40
N THR A 262 -13.21 14.95 -10.83
CA THR A 262 -12.54 15.98 -10.03
C THR A 262 -13.55 16.81 -9.23
N PHE A 263 -13.08 17.55 -8.22
CA PHE A 263 -13.92 18.53 -7.53
C PHE A 263 -14.43 19.61 -8.47
N ALA A 264 -13.65 19.99 -9.48
CA ALA A 264 -14.05 20.95 -10.50
C ALA A 264 -15.24 20.45 -11.34
N ASP A 265 -15.26 19.16 -11.70
CA ASP A 265 -16.34 18.53 -12.47
C ASP A 265 -17.66 18.52 -11.68
N LEU A 266 -17.57 18.26 -10.39
CA LEU A 266 -18.74 18.12 -9.52
C LEU A 266 -19.31 19.47 -9.07
N ARG A 267 -18.52 20.53 -9.07
CA ARG A 267 -18.89 21.89 -8.65
C ARG A 267 -19.68 21.91 -7.33
N LEU A 268 -19.28 21.05 -6.37
CA LEU A 268 -20.06 20.85 -5.13
C LEU A 268 -20.19 22.13 -4.31
N ARG A 269 -19.13 22.93 -4.28
CA ARG A 269 -19.10 24.22 -3.57
C ARG A 269 -20.13 25.19 -4.14
N THR A 270 -20.09 25.43 -5.43
CA THR A 270 -20.97 26.38 -6.11
C THR A 270 -22.42 25.92 -6.15
N ARG A 271 -22.64 24.59 -6.27
CA ARG A 271 -23.99 24.04 -6.45
C ARG A 271 -24.75 23.85 -5.14
N TYR A 272 -24.03 23.55 -4.05
CA TYR A 272 -24.65 23.20 -2.76
C TYR A 272 -24.27 24.15 -1.63
N GLY A 273 -23.37 25.14 -1.84
CA GLY A 273 -22.94 26.04 -0.79
C GLY A 273 -22.20 25.33 0.35
N ILE A 274 -21.33 24.39 0.00
CA ILE A 274 -20.53 23.63 0.98
C ILE A 274 -19.03 23.85 0.72
N ASN A 275 -18.23 23.62 1.75
CA ASN A 275 -16.78 23.59 1.62
C ASN A 275 -16.24 22.19 1.93
N ILE A 276 -15.21 21.74 1.19
CA ILE A 276 -14.52 20.49 1.46
C ILE A 276 -13.15 20.85 2.02
N THR A 277 -12.88 20.40 3.22
CA THR A 277 -11.69 20.79 3.97
C THR A 277 -10.60 19.72 3.98
N ARG A 278 -10.97 18.47 3.89
CA ARG A 278 -10.04 17.33 3.90
C ARG A 278 -10.58 16.17 3.08
N VAL A 279 -9.67 15.40 2.49
CA VAL A 279 -9.94 14.11 1.84
C VAL A 279 -9.08 13.05 2.50
N ASN A 280 -9.67 12.14 3.22
CA ASN A 280 -8.96 10.98 3.77
C ASN A 280 -8.98 9.84 2.75
N ARG A 281 -7.80 9.47 2.27
CA ARG A 281 -7.60 8.35 1.34
C ARG A 281 -6.65 7.34 1.95
N ALA A 282 -7.13 6.13 2.17
CA ALA A 282 -6.36 5.04 2.78
C ALA A 282 -5.66 5.43 4.10
N GLY A 283 -6.32 6.24 4.93
CA GLY A 283 -5.79 6.69 6.22
C GLY A 283 -4.97 7.99 6.18
N VAL A 284 -4.66 8.51 4.98
CA VAL A 284 -3.90 9.75 4.80
C VAL A 284 -4.85 10.92 4.54
N ASP A 285 -4.71 12.00 5.31
CA ASP A 285 -5.47 13.24 5.10
C ASP A 285 -4.78 14.12 4.06
N LEU A 286 -5.50 14.41 2.98
CA LEU A 286 -5.07 15.22 1.85
C LEU A 286 -5.82 16.55 1.84
N ILE A 287 -5.14 17.62 1.42
CA ILE A 287 -5.77 18.91 1.17
C ILE A 287 -6.45 18.89 -0.20
N PRO A 288 -7.76 19.18 -0.27
CA PRO A 288 -8.48 19.18 -1.53
C PRO A 288 -8.02 20.32 -2.44
N TYR A 289 -7.90 20.02 -3.72
CA TYR A 289 -7.68 21.02 -4.79
C TYR A 289 -8.58 20.68 -5.99
N GLN A 290 -8.85 21.66 -6.84
CA GLN A 290 -9.86 21.55 -7.92
C GLN A 290 -9.63 20.36 -8.86
N GLY A 291 -8.37 20.06 -9.21
CA GLY A 291 -7.98 18.96 -10.08
C GLY A 291 -7.83 17.60 -9.39
N MET A 292 -8.13 17.49 -8.09
CA MET A 292 -8.02 16.24 -7.36
C MET A 292 -9.10 15.27 -7.82
N GLN A 293 -8.69 14.10 -8.32
CA GLN A 293 -9.59 13.03 -8.69
C GLN A 293 -10.08 12.28 -7.44
N LEU A 294 -11.38 12.15 -7.33
CA LEU A 294 -12.05 11.42 -6.26
C LEU A 294 -12.04 9.91 -6.55
N GLN A 295 -11.91 9.12 -5.50
CA GLN A 295 -11.92 7.67 -5.60
C GLN A 295 -12.99 7.08 -4.67
N ILE A 296 -13.55 5.94 -5.06
CA ILE A 296 -14.41 5.17 -4.16
C ILE A 296 -13.60 4.79 -2.92
N GLY A 297 -14.20 4.98 -1.74
CA GLY A 297 -13.53 4.77 -0.46
C GLY A 297 -12.90 6.01 0.14
N ASP A 298 -12.75 7.12 -0.63
CA ASP A 298 -12.34 8.38 -0.06
C ASP A 298 -13.37 8.88 0.96
N ARG A 299 -12.90 9.43 2.06
CA ARG A 299 -13.72 10.09 3.07
C ARG A 299 -13.47 11.58 2.98
N VAL A 300 -14.47 12.34 2.55
CA VAL A 300 -14.38 13.79 2.43
C VAL A 300 -15.01 14.45 3.65
N MET A 301 -14.30 15.42 4.24
CA MET A 301 -14.84 16.26 5.30
C MET A 301 -15.55 17.45 4.66
N VAL A 302 -16.85 17.51 4.81
CA VAL A 302 -17.72 18.54 4.23
C VAL A 302 -18.23 19.45 5.34
N VAL A 303 -18.18 20.75 5.10
CA VAL A 303 -18.65 21.79 6.00
C VAL A 303 -19.72 22.61 5.29
N GLY A 304 -20.85 22.83 5.92
CA GLY A 304 -21.95 23.60 5.35
C GLY A 304 -23.26 23.42 6.11
N PRO A 305 -24.37 24.01 5.61
CA PRO A 305 -25.70 23.77 6.17
C PRO A 305 -26.09 22.29 6.10
N GLU A 306 -26.80 21.80 7.12
CA GLU A 306 -27.14 20.37 7.25
C GLU A 306 -27.90 19.83 6.03
N ASN A 307 -28.88 20.58 5.53
CA ASN A 307 -29.64 20.23 4.34
C ASN A 307 -28.78 20.15 3.07
N ALA A 308 -27.75 20.97 2.96
CA ALA A 308 -26.80 20.92 1.84
C ALA A 308 -25.89 19.70 1.92
N ILE A 309 -25.43 19.39 3.13
CA ILE A 309 -24.60 18.18 3.39
C ILE A 309 -25.36 16.91 3.06
N GLU A 310 -26.65 16.82 3.38
CA GLU A 310 -27.48 15.66 3.00
C GLU A 310 -27.59 15.49 1.48
N LYS A 311 -27.78 16.57 0.75
CA LYS A 311 -27.79 16.55 -0.73
C LYS A 311 -26.45 16.08 -1.28
N VAL A 312 -25.34 16.60 -0.74
CA VAL A 312 -23.98 16.19 -1.14
C VAL A 312 -23.73 14.71 -0.77
N ALA A 313 -24.18 14.26 0.40
CA ALA A 313 -24.12 12.85 0.77
C ALA A 313 -24.87 11.95 -0.21
N ALA A 314 -26.04 12.39 -0.67
CA ALA A 314 -26.80 11.67 -1.71
C ALA A 314 -26.07 11.65 -3.05
N VAL A 315 -25.35 12.70 -3.43
CA VAL A 315 -24.56 12.77 -4.67
C VAL A 315 -23.33 11.85 -4.56
N LEU A 316 -22.60 11.88 -3.46
CA LEU A 316 -21.38 11.10 -3.27
C LEU A 316 -21.66 9.64 -2.89
N GLY A 317 -22.86 9.35 -2.36
CA GLY A 317 -23.37 8.02 -2.05
C GLY A 317 -23.44 7.69 -0.57
N ASN A 318 -22.43 7.99 0.24
CA ASN A 318 -22.35 7.82 1.71
C ASN A 318 -22.94 6.51 2.28
N SER A 319 -22.80 5.39 1.56
CA SER A 319 -23.36 4.10 1.94
C SER A 319 -22.27 3.10 2.29
N LEU A 320 -22.06 2.85 3.58
CA LEU A 320 -21.13 1.81 4.05
C LEU A 320 -21.48 0.42 3.50
N LYS A 321 -22.77 0.14 3.27
CA LYS A 321 -23.23 -1.15 2.74
C LYS A 321 -22.72 -1.41 1.32
N LYS A 322 -22.79 -0.40 0.44
CA LYS A 322 -22.29 -0.51 -0.94
C LYS A 322 -20.76 -0.67 -1.01
N LEU A 323 -20.04 -0.16 -0.03
CA LEU A 323 -18.59 -0.30 0.03
C LEU A 323 -18.14 -1.69 0.51
N ARG A 324 -19.02 -2.44 1.17
CA ARG A 324 -18.73 -3.79 1.65
C ARG A 324 -18.83 -4.86 0.56
N GLU A 325 -19.47 -4.56 -0.55
CA GLU A 325 -19.62 -5.49 -1.68
C GLU A 325 -18.40 -5.33 -2.61
N PRO A 326 -17.48 -6.32 -2.67
CA PRO A 326 -16.33 -6.25 -3.56
C PRO A 326 -16.81 -6.39 -5.02
N ASN A 327 -16.19 -5.63 -5.92
CA ASN A 327 -16.48 -5.78 -7.36
C ASN A 327 -15.69 -6.99 -7.91
N LEU A 328 -16.33 -8.16 -7.87
CA LEU A 328 -15.75 -9.42 -8.35
C LEU A 328 -15.41 -9.37 -9.83
N VAL A 329 -16.21 -8.67 -10.66
CA VAL A 329 -15.97 -8.57 -12.10
C VAL A 329 -14.61 -7.95 -12.38
N THR A 330 -14.29 -6.83 -11.75
CA THR A 330 -12.99 -6.17 -11.92
C THR A 330 -11.82 -7.06 -11.48
N ILE A 331 -11.99 -7.82 -10.40
CA ILE A 331 -10.98 -8.75 -9.90
C ILE A 331 -10.73 -9.86 -10.92
N PHE A 332 -11.77 -10.56 -11.39
CA PHE A 332 -11.60 -11.68 -12.30
C PHE A 332 -11.15 -11.25 -13.71
N VAL A 333 -11.64 -10.12 -14.21
CA VAL A 333 -11.13 -9.54 -15.47
C VAL A 333 -9.66 -9.13 -15.31
N GLY A 334 -9.29 -8.54 -14.19
CA GLY A 334 -7.89 -8.20 -13.89
C GLY A 334 -7.00 -9.44 -13.82
N ILE A 335 -7.47 -10.52 -13.19
CA ILE A 335 -6.75 -11.80 -13.16
C ILE A 335 -6.58 -12.36 -14.57
N ALA A 336 -7.65 -12.40 -15.38
CA ALA A 336 -7.58 -12.90 -16.75
C ALA A 336 -6.57 -12.12 -17.60
N LEU A 337 -6.59 -10.78 -17.51
CA LEU A 337 -5.59 -9.93 -18.18
C LEU A 337 -4.18 -10.18 -17.64
N GLY A 338 -4.04 -10.43 -16.35
CA GLY A 338 -2.77 -10.75 -15.71
C GLY A 338 -2.18 -12.07 -16.22
N VAL A 339 -3.01 -13.12 -16.31
CA VAL A 339 -2.61 -14.41 -16.87
C VAL A 339 -2.21 -14.27 -18.34
N LEU A 340 -3.00 -13.53 -19.13
CA LEU A 340 -2.66 -13.25 -20.54
C LEU A 340 -1.31 -12.53 -20.64
N LEU A 341 -1.08 -11.48 -19.87
CA LEU A 341 0.20 -10.76 -19.85
C LEU A 341 1.35 -11.67 -19.41
N GLY A 342 1.12 -12.51 -18.39
CA GLY A 342 2.10 -13.46 -17.87
C GLY A 342 2.52 -14.52 -18.89
N SER A 343 1.64 -14.87 -19.82
CA SER A 343 1.85 -15.87 -20.87
C SER A 343 2.65 -15.33 -22.06
N ILE A 344 2.79 -14.00 -22.20
CA ILE A 344 3.51 -13.39 -23.33
C ILE A 344 5.02 -13.56 -23.12
N PRO A 345 5.75 -14.14 -24.11
CA PRO A 345 7.20 -14.20 -24.03
C PRO A 345 7.82 -12.81 -24.16
N LEU A 346 8.59 -12.38 -23.16
CA LEU A 346 9.26 -11.07 -23.14
C LEU A 346 10.53 -11.04 -23.99
N LEU A 347 11.23 -12.17 -24.06
CA LEU A 347 12.46 -12.33 -24.83
C LEU A 347 12.34 -13.56 -25.74
N ASN A 348 12.58 -13.35 -27.04
CA ASN A 348 12.67 -14.42 -28.04
C ASN A 348 14.08 -15.03 -28.01
N VAL A 349 14.44 -15.64 -26.88
CA VAL A 349 15.65 -16.48 -26.75
C VAL A 349 15.26 -17.95 -26.92
N PRO A 350 16.21 -18.88 -27.11
CA PRO A 350 15.91 -20.30 -27.29
C PRO A 350 15.00 -20.90 -26.17
N GLN A 351 15.03 -20.30 -24.98
CA GLN A 351 14.06 -20.54 -23.90
C GLN A 351 13.30 -19.25 -23.63
N PRO A 352 12.00 -19.15 -23.99
CA PRO A 352 11.24 -17.90 -23.87
C PRO A 352 11.06 -17.53 -22.39
N VAL A 353 11.61 -16.38 -22.03
CA VAL A 353 11.41 -15.80 -20.70
C VAL A 353 10.04 -15.13 -20.64
N LYS A 354 9.17 -15.61 -19.73
CA LYS A 354 7.83 -15.08 -19.49
C LYS A 354 7.75 -14.47 -18.09
N LEU A 355 6.78 -13.58 -17.86
CA LEU A 355 6.45 -13.10 -16.53
C LEU A 355 5.82 -14.18 -15.63
N GLY A 356 5.20 -15.17 -16.26
CA GLY A 356 4.53 -16.27 -15.60
C GLY A 356 3.27 -15.86 -14.83
N LEU A 357 2.68 -16.84 -14.15
CA LEU A 357 1.44 -16.66 -13.37
C LEU A 357 1.63 -15.86 -12.07
N ALA A 358 2.86 -15.61 -11.64
CA ALA A 358 3.15 -14.73 -10.52
C ALA A 358 3.34 -13.27 -10.98
N GLY A 359 4.15 -13.03 -12.01
CA GLY A 359 4.53 -11.68 -12.45
C GLY A 359 3.43 -10.96 -13.21
N GLY A 360 2.76 -11.63 -14.14
CA GLY A 360 1.70 -11.01 -14.96
C GLY A 360 0.54 -10.47 -14.12
N PRO A 361 -0.11 -11.28 -13.27
CA PRO A 361 -1.17 -10.82 -12.39
C PRO A 361 -0.74 -9.72 -11.42
N LEU A 362 0.48 -9.75 -10.90
CA LEU A 362 1.02 -8.70 -10.04
C LEU A 362 1.08 -7.35 -10.77
N ILE A 363 1.66 -7.33 -11.97
CA ILE A 363 1.80 -6.09 -12.74
C ILE A 363 0.44 -5.52 -13.11
N VAL A 364 -0.49 -6.37 -13.60
CA VAL A 364 -1.85 -5.91 -13.93
C VAL A 364 -2.58 -5.38 -12.70
N ALA A 365 -2.46 -6.03 -11.55
CA ALA A 365 -3.06 -5.58 -10.31
C ALA A 365 -2.49 -4.23 -9.84
N LEU A 366 -1.17 -4.02 -9.93
CA LEU A 366 -0.52 -2.73 -9.63
C LEU A 366 -1.04 -1.61 -10.55
N LEU A 367 -1.15 -1.89 -11.85
CA LEU A 367 -1.66 -0.94 -12.84
C LEU A 367 -3.14 -0.63 -12.64
N LEU A 368 -3.97 -1.64 -12.38
CA LEU A 368 -5.38 -1.47 -12.07
C LEU A 368 -5.57 -0.66 -10.78
N GLY A 369 -4.81 -0.95 -9.72
CA GLY A 369 -4.86 -0.21 -8.47
C GLY A 369 -4.52 1.27 -8.64
N ARG A 370 -3.61 1.61 -9.56
CA ARG A 370 -3.17 2.98 -9.81
C ARG A 370 -4.01 3.71 -10.86
N PHE A 371 -4.23 3.08 -11.99
CA PHE A 371 -4.84 3.74 -13.16
C PHE A 371 -6.32 3.41 -13.34
N GLY A 372 -6.81 2.33 -12.72
CA GLY A 372 -8.22 1.94 -12.82
C GLY A 372 -9.20 3.06 -12.56
N PRO A 373 -9.03 3.90 -11.52
CA PRO A 373 -9.91 5.04 -11.27
C PRO A 373 -9.98 6.03 -12.44
N ARG A 374 -8.88 6.22 -13.20
CA ARG A 374 -8.86 7.12 -14.38
C ARG A 374 -9.75 6.61 -15.52
N PHE A 375 -9.91 5.29 -15.62
CA PHE A 375 -10.76 4.64 -16.63
C PHE A 375 -12.16 4.32 -16.09
N HIS A 376 -12.56 4.96 -14.99
CA HIS A 376 -13.84 4.72 -14.30
C HIS A 376 -14.06 3.26 -13.85
N LEU A 377 -13.00 2.45 -13.82
CA LEU A 377 -13.07 1.10 -13.30
C LEU A 377 -13.18 1.13 -11.78
N VAL A 378 -14.13 0.42 -11.23
CA VAL A 378 -14.27 0.27 -9.78
C VAL A 378 -13.27 -0.77 -9.31
N THR A 379 -12.07 -0.31 -9.00
CA THR A 379 -10.97 -1.17 -8.48
C THR A 379 -10.94 -1.23 -6.95
N TYR A 380 -11.89 -0.57 -6.30
CA TYR A 380 -12.00 -0.59 -4.85
C TYR A 380 -12.40 -1.98 -4.36
N THR A 381 -11.53 -2.55 -3.53
CA THR A 381 -11.81 -3.75 -2.75
C THR A 381 -11.68 -3.40 -1.28
N THR A 382 -12.60 -3.84 -0.43
CA THR A 382 -12.44 -3.63 1.01
C THR A 382 -11.16 -4.30 1.48
N MET A 383 -10.48 -3.71 2.47
CA MET A 383 -9.28 -4.31 3.05
C MET A 383 -9.54 -5.75 3.51
N SER A 384 -10.70 -5.99 4.14
CA SER A 384 -11.09 -7.33 4.62
C SER A 384 -11.26 -8.33 3.48
N ALA A 385 -11.92 -7.94 2.38
CA ALA A 385 -12.09 -8.82 1.23
C ALA A 385 -10.75 -9.12 0.54
N ASN A 386 -9.87 -8.13 0.43
CA ASN A 386 -8.56 -8.31 -0.15
C ASN A 386 -7.66 -9.20 0.70
N LEU A 387 -7.67 -9.01 2.03
CA LEU A 387 -6.97 -9.88 2.96
C LEU A 387 -7.48 -11.33 2.90
N MET A 388 -8.82 -11.51 2.83
CA MET A 388 -9.42 -12.83 2.69
C MET A 388 -8.97 -13.52 1.39
N LEU A 389 -9.00 -12.83 0.24
CA LEU A 389 -8.51 -13.39 -1.03
C LEU A 389 -7.03 -13.78 -0.94
N ARG A 390 -6.22 -12.95 -0.29
CA ARG A 390 -4.80 -13.22 -0.08
C ARG A 390 -4.60 -14.46 0.79
N GLU A 391 -5.32 -14.58 1.90
CA GLU A 391 -5.18 -15.73 2.81
C GLU A 391 -5.68 -17.02 2.20
N VAL A 392 -6.80 -17.00 1.50
CA VAL A 392 -7.31 -18.15 0.74
C VAL A 392 -6.30 -18.55 -0.34
N GLY A 393 -5.78 -17.59 -1.08
CA GLY A 393 -4.79 -17.83 -2.13
C GLY A 393 -3.52 -18.50 -1.60
N ILE A 394 -2.92 -17.94 -0.53
CA ILE A 394 -1.70 -18.50 0.05
C ILE A 394 -1.94 -19.88 0.69
N ALA A 395 -3.09 -20.08 1.34
CA ALA A 395 -3.43 -21.36 1.94
C ALA A 395 -3.59 -22.47 0.89
N LEU A 396 -4.30 -22.18 -0.21
CA LEU A 396 -4.45 -23.12 -1.34
C LEU A 396 -3.09 -23.45 -1.98
N PHE A 397 -2.30 -22.42 -2.27
CA PHE A 397 -0.97 -22.59 -2.86
C PHE A 397 -0.07 -23.45 -1.98
N LEU A 398 0.08 -23.09 -0.70
CA LEU A 398 0.96 -23.83 0.22
C LEU A 398 0.45 -25.26 0.52
N ALA A 399 -0.86 -25.47 0.58
CA ALA A 399 -1.43 -26.79 0.73
C ALA A 399 -1.09 -27.69 -0.47
N ALA A 400 -1.26 -27.19 -1.70
CA ALA A 400 -0.94 -27.93 -2.91
C ALA A 400 0.55 -28.22 -3.02
N VAL A 401 1.42 -27.23 -2.76
CA VAL A 401 2.89 -27.42 -2.73
C VAL A 401 3.29 -28.42 -1.64
N GLY A 402 2.70 -28.32 -0.45
CA GLY A 402 2.98 -29.23 0.65
C GLY A 402 2.56 -30.67 0.37
N LEU A 403 1.44 -30.87 -0.33
CA LEU A 403 1.01 -32.17 -0.78
C LEU A 403 1.97 -32.78 -1.84
N GLY A 404 2.45 -31.93 -2.75
CA GLY A 404 3.43 -32.34 -3.77
C GLY A 404 4.81 -32.66 -3.23
N ALA A 405 5.21 -32.05 -2.12
CA ALA A 405 6.50 -32.27 -1.49
C ALA A 405 6.50 -33.44 -0.46
N GLY A 406 5.34 -34.02 -0.14
CA GLY A 406 5.22 -35.00 0.95
C GLY A 406 5.95 -36.31 0.72
N ASP A 407 5.90 -36.80 -0.50
CA ASP A 407 6.43 -38.16 -0.87
C ASP A 407 7.96 -38.27 -0.86
N GLY A 408 8.70 -37.23 -0.66
CA GLY A 408 10.16 -37.29 -0.60
C GLY A 408 10.75 -36.52 0.57
N PHE A 409 9.92 -35.94 1.42
CA PHE A 409 10.37 -35.01 2.44
C PHE A 409 11.26 -35.64 3.50
N ILE A 410 10.86 -36.79 4.04
CA ILE A 410 11.66 -37.48 5.06
C ILE A 410 12.93 -38.03 4.44
N ASP A 411 12.84 -38.64 3.26
CA ASP A 411 14.01 -39.17 2.54
C ASP A 411 15.00 -38.04 2.20
N ALA A 412 14.51 -36.86 1.82
CA ALA A 412 15.35 -35.71 1.59
C ALA A 412 16.07 -35.22 2.86
N ILE A 413 15.40 -35.26 4.02
CA ILE A 413 16.03 -34.88 5.30
C ILE A 413 17.06 -35.92 5.72
N VAL A 414 16.70 -37.20 5.71
CA VAL A 414 17.56 -38.31 6.14
C VAL A 414 18.72 -38.52 5.16
N GLY A 415 18.47 -38.35 3.86
CA GLY A 415 19.46 -38.48 2.78
C GLY A 415 20.51 -37.36 2.69
N GLY A 416 20.53 -36.43 3.64
CA GLY A 416 21.49 -35.33 3.68
C GLY A 416 20.88 -33.92 3.66
N GLY A 417 19.58 -33.79 3.63
CA GLY A 417 18.87 -32.49 3.67
C GLY A 417 19.16 -31.67 4.92
N TYR A 418 19.58 -32.30 6.03
CA TYR A 418 20.12 -31.61 7.19
C TYR A 418 21.36 -30.75 6.86
N ARG A 419 22.11 -31.10 5.80
CA ARG A 419 23.22 -30.27 5.30
C ARG A 419 22.72 -28.96 4.68
N TRP A 420 21.55 -28.97 4.06
CA TRP A 420 20.91 -27.72 3.55
C TRP A 420 20.55 -26.78 4.68
N ILE A 421 20.19 -27.34 5.85
CA ILE A 421 19.99 -26.59 7.09
C ILE A 421 21.31 -25.93 7.54
N CYS A 422 22.40 -26.68 7.52
CA CYS A 422 23.73 -26.17 7.89
C CYS A 422 24.26 -25.13 6.88
N LEU A 423 24.00 -25.27 5.58
CA LEU A 423 24.44 -24.34 4.54
C LEU A 423 23.83 -22.94 4.70
N LEU A 424 22.62 -22.84 5.24
CA LEU A 424 22.00 -21.55 5.60
C LEU A 424 22.69 -20.88 6.80
N TYR A 425 23.31 -21.65 7.68
CA TYR A 425 23.97 -21.17 8.91
C TYR A 425 25.45 -20.89 8.75
N THR A 426 26.08 -21.40 7.69
CA THR A 426 27.51 -21.15 7.39
C THR A 426 27.73 -19.89 6.54
N SER A 427 27.17 -18.76 6.98
CA SER A 427 27.89 -17.50 6.77
C SER A 427 29.19 -17.61 7.57
N PRO A 428 30.38 -17.40 6.97
CA PRO A 428 31.65 -17.67 7.63
C PRO A 428 31.79 -16.78 8.88
N SER A 429 31.66 -17.43 10.05
CA SER A 429 32.13 -16.83 11.29
C SER A 429 33.65 -16.68 11.17
N PRO A 430 34.23 -15.51 11.46
CA PRO A 430 35.69 -15.31 11.39
C PRO A 430 36.48 -16.09 12.43
N ARG A 431 35.91 -17.06 13.14
CA ARG A 431 36.51 -17.74 14.29
C ARG A 431 37.17 -19.09 14.04
N ASP A 432 37.06 -19.68 12.86
CA ASP A 432 37.68 -20.98 12.60
C ASP A 432 38.98 -20.92 11.76
N ARG A 433 39.78 -19.91 11.95
CA ARG A 433 41.19 -19.88 11.47
C ARG A 433 42.21 -19.94 12.61
N SER A 434 41.99 -20.77 13.59
CA SER A 434 43.03 -21.11 14.53
C SER A 434 42.78 -22.50 15.09
N LEU A 435 43.14 -23.53 14.32
CA LEU A 435 43.50 -24.85 14.78
C LEU A 435 43.77 -25.74 13.55
N SER A 436 44.96 -25.57 12.99
CA SER A 436 45.80 -26.61 12.41
C SER A 436 47.13 -26.04 12.03
#